data_e6a1b6268fcb5d096c6fb54a17f37652
#
_entry.id   e6a1b6268fcb5d096c6fb54a17f37652
#
_cell.length_a   1.000
_cell.length_b   1.000
_cell.length_c   1.000
_cell.angle_alpha   90.00
_cell.angle_beta   90.00
_cell.angle_gamma   90.00
#
_symmetry.space_group_name_H-M   'P 1'
#
loop_
_entity.id
_entity.type
_entity.pdbx_description
1 polymer ?
#
loop_
_entity_poly.entity_id
_entity_poly.type
_entity_poly.pdbx_seq_one_letter_code
_entity_poly.pdbx_strand_id
1 'polypeptide(L)'
;MIVNKNASLKKLNTFKVDASCDVLVESNDTNDLLEALNSKELNNNLFILGGGSNILFTKHYQGTIINLKEESIKILDEGPDKVQVEVSSGMNWHRFVKWAVDKDFGGIENLSLIPGNVGASPIQNIGAYGVELEDVFDSCSGIMIDSLDKVNLSKSDCEFTYRSSIFKKKLKNKFIITSVRFNLTKSNHLYNIDYPDLNNLSESSLDLKKISNEVIKIRNSKLPDPKQYGNCGSFFKNPVIGYSKFQKLKEKFTEIPFFKTDSNYFKVPAAWLIDKCGFKKINDKNVGVYKNQPLVVINLGNASGNEIINFTKRIKDSVFNKFDIELEEEVIVM
;
A
#
# COMPACT_ATOMS: atom_id res chain seq x y z
N MET A 1 6.02 25.98 -0.01
CA MET A 1 6.78 25.04 0.83
C MET A 1 6.66 25.39 2.31
N ILE A 2 6.49 24.38 3.20
CA ILE A 2 6.50 24.54 4.66
C ILE A 2 7.61 23.65 5.22
N VAL A 3 8.48 24.21 6.09
CA VAL A 3 9.57 23.47 6.75
C VAL A 3 9.40 23.56 8.27
N ASN A 4 9.25 22.40 8.92
CA ASN A 4 9.07 22.30 10.37
C ASN A 4 10.23 21.47 10.96
N LYS A 5 10.94 22.02 11.95
CA LYS A 5 11.99 21.30 12.72
C LYS A 5 11.37 20.60 13.93
N ASN A 6 11.91 19.43 14.29
CA ASN A 6 11.41 18.58 15.37
C ASN A 6 9.91 18.28 15.25
N ALA A 7 9.47 17.97 14.03
CA ALA A 7 8.05 17.86 13.70
C ALA A 7 7.44 16.53 14.19
N SER A 8 6.21 16.61 14.71
CA SER A 8 5.44 15.41 15.07
C SER A 8 4.91 14.71 13.81
N LEU A 9 5.08 13.39 13.75
CA LEU A 9 4.57 12.52 12.69
C LEU A 9 3.29 11.79 13.07
N LYS A 10 2.74 12.03 14.26
CA LYS A 10 1.56 11.34 14.80
C LYS A 10 0.34 11.42 13.88
N LYS A 11 0.14 12.57 13.23
CA LYS A 11 -0.97 12.80 12.27
C LYS A 11 -0.63 12.33 10.85
N LEU A 12 0.62 11.97 10.59
CA LEU A 12 1.12 11.58 9.28
C LEU A 12 1.36 10.07 9.16
N ASN A 13 0.93 9.28 10.13
CA ASN A 13 0.94 7.82 10.07
C ASN A 13 -0.40 7.25 10.54
N THR A 14 -0.89 6.24 9.82
CA THR A 14 -2.20 5.63 10.10
C THR A 14 -2.19 4.69 11.30
N PHE A 15 -1.02 4.25 11.79
CA PHE A 15 -0.88 3.56 13.07
C PHE A 15 -1.12 4.48 14.27
N LYS A 16 -1.11 5.81 14.07
CA LYS A 16 -1.23 6.83 15.13
C LYS A 16 -0.15 6.72 16.21
N VAL A 17 1.00 6.15 15.86
CA VAL A 17 2.15 6.10 16.74
C VAL A 17 2.68 7.52 16.94
N ASP A 18 3.02 7.83 18.19
CA ASP A 18 3.66 9.09 18.53
C ASP A 18 5.14 9.02 18.16
N ALA A 19 5.48 9.64 17.04
CA ALA A 19 6.81 9.73 16.50
C ALA A 19 7.10 11.14 16.00
N SER A 20 8.37 11.45 15.80
CA SER A 20 8.84 12.76 15.31
C SER A 20 9.99 12.59 14.32
N CYS A 21 10.37 13.68 13.65
CA CYS A 21 11.54 13.74 12.77
C CYS A 21 12.32 15.03 12.98
N ASP A 22 13.60 15.06 12.56
CA ASP A 22 14.41 16.28 12.63
C ASP A 22 13.79 17.40 11.81
N VAL A 23 13.42 17.11 10.56
CA VAL A 23 12.83 18.06 9.62
C VAL A 23 11.67 17.43 8.86
N LEU A 24 10.56 18.13 8.80
CA LEU A 24 9.42 17.82 7.92
C LEU A 24 9.30 18.93 6.88
N VAL A 25 9.34 18.52 5.60
CA VAL A 25 9.06 19.40 4.46
C VAL A 25 7.73 19.01 3.85
N GLU A 26 6.80 19.96 3.79
CA GLU A 26 5.55 19.82 3.04
C GLU A 26 5.67 20.65 1.76
N SER A 27 5.69 19.97 0.62
CA SER A 27 5.86 20.55 -0.71
C SER A 27 4.52 20.58 -1.45
N ASN A 28 4.14 21.75 -1.98
CA ASN A 28 2.86 21.92 -2.68
C ASN A 28 2.97 21.67 -4.19
N ASP A 29 4.19 21.72 -4.72
CA ASP A 29 4.48 21.47 -6.15
C ASP A 29 5.93 21.00 -6.37
N THR A 30 6.25 20.73 -7.64
CA THR A 30 7.59 20.27 -8.02
C THR A 30 8.68 21.34 -7.81
N ASN A 31 8.36 22.63 -7.87
CA ASN A 31 9.33 23.71 -7.66
C ASN A 31 9.69 23.82 -6.18
N ASP A 32 8.71 23.79 -5.30
CA ASP A 32 8.90 23.68 -3.84
C ASP A 32 9.81 22.49 -3.50
N LEU A 33 9.57 21.34 -4.16
CA LEU A 33 10.38 20.14 -3.94
C LEU A 33 11.83 20.33 -4.37
N LEU A 34 12.08 20.91 -5.55
CA LEU A 34 13.43 21.20 -6.04
C LEU A 34 14.15 22.22 -5.14
N GLU A 35 13.44 23.25 -4.70
CA GLU A 35 13.98 24.23 -3.75
C GLU A 35 14.39 23.53 -2.44
N ALA A 36 13.53 22.66 -1.90
CA ALA A 36 13.85 21.88 -0.71
C ALA A 36 15.11 21.03 -0.94
N LEU A 37 15.16 20.25 -2.01
CA LEU A 37 16.30 19.35 -2.29
C LEU A 37 17.62 20.09 -2.50
N ASN A 38 17.59 21.34 -2.99
CA ASN A 38 18.77 22.22 -3.12
C ASN A 38 19.17 22.90 -1.81
N SER A 39 18.30 22.87 -0.79
CA SER A 39 18.56 23.54 0.48
C SER A 39 19.61 22.80 1.29
N LYS A 40 20.56 23.56 1.88
CA LYS A 40 21.54 23.04 2.83
C LYS A 40 20.93 22.73 4.23
N GLU A 41 19.66 23.07 4.43
CA GLU A 41 18.97 22.84 5.71
C GLU A 41 18.46 21.40 5.83
N LEU A 42 18.43 20.65 4.74
CA LEU A 42 17.98 19.26 4.77
C LEU A 42 19.09 18.33 5.28
N ASN A 43 18.73 17.46 6.20
CA ASN A 43 19.59 16.35 6.57
C ASN A 43 19.63 15.33 5.40
N ASN A 44 20.81 14.79 5.10
CA ASN A 44 21.02 13.86 3.97
C ASN A 44 20.25 12.55 4.07
N ASN A 45 19.68 12.22 5.23
CA ASN A 45 18.80 11.05 5.37
C ASN A 45 17.37 11.44 4.99
N LEU A 46 17.03 11.31 3.70
CA LEU A 46 15.71 11.69 3.16
C LEU A 46 14.76 10.50 3.14
N PHE A 47 13.50 10.74 3.51
CA PHE A 47 12.41 9.79 3.35
C PHE A 47 11.17 10.47 2.78
N ILE A 48 10.57 9.86 1.74
CA ILE A 48 9.34 10.38 1.12
C ILE A 48 8.15 9.70 1.77
N LEU A 49 7.36 10.48 2.46
CA LEU A 49 6.16 10.02 3.16
C LEU A 49 4.91 10.38 2.35
N GLY A 50 4.20 9.38 1.86
CA GLY A 50 2.86 9.57 1.28
C GLY A 50 1.79 9.72 2.38
N GLY A 51 0.69 8.98 2.27
CA GLY A 51 -0.39 8.98 3.27
C GLY A 51 -0.05 8.29 4.60
N GLY A 52 1.17 7.80 4.79
CA GLY A 52 1.60 7.13 6.03
C GLY A 52 0.87 5.82 6.33
N SER A 53 0.29 5.19 5.32
CA SER A 53 -0.58 4.02 5.48
C SER A 53 0.13 2.67 5.38
N ASN A 54 1.44 2.68 5.13
CA ASN A 54 2.27 1.46 5.07
C ASN A 54 3.62 1.64 5.78
N ILE A 55 3.61 2.38 6.90
CA ILE A 55 4.83 2.69 7.67
C ILE A 55 4.57 2.56 9.16
N LEU A 56 5.56 2.04 9.88
CA LEU A 56 5.63 2.01 11.32
C LEU A 56 6.89 2.72 11.80
N PHE A 57 6.74 3.85 12.47
CA PHE A 57 7.83 4.52 13.16
C PHE A 57 8.05 3.88 14.52
N THR A 58 9.27 3.44 14.82
CA THR A 58 9.63 2.84 16.12
C THR A 58 10.37 3.82 17.04
N LYS A 59 10.90 4.89 16.47
CA LYS A 59 11.67 5.92 17.17
C LYS A 59 11.59 7.26 16.43
N HIS A 60 12.23 8.29 16.99
CA HIS A 60 12.46 9.55 16.28
C HIS A 60 13.24 9.29 14.97
N TYR A 61 12.76 9.86 13.86
CA TYR A 61 13.43 9.76 12.58
C TYR A 61 14.53 10.82 12.49
N GLN A 62 15.78 10.38 12.54
CA GLN A 62 16.95 11.24 12.39
C GLN A 62 17.17 11.54 10.90
N GLY A 63 16.51 12.58 10.42
CA GLY A 63 16.56 12.96 9.00
C GLY A 63 15.41 13.84 8.58
N THR A 64 15.29 14.03 7.27
CA THR A 64 14.25 14.84 6.65
C THR A 64 13.17 13.96 6.06
N ILE A 65 11.94 14.22 6.43
CA ILE A 65 10.73 13.65 5.81
C ILE A 65 10.15 14.67 4.83
N ILE A 66 9.95 14.24 3.59
CA ILE A 66 9.28 15.05 2.56
C ILE A 66 7.88 14.48 2.33
N ASN A 67 6.87 15.33 2.41
CA ASN A 67 5.48 15.00 2.16
C ASN A 67 4.94 15.88 1.03
N LEU A 68 4.60 15.25 -0.11
CA LEU A 68 4.05 15.94 -1.29
C LEU A 68 2.55 16.18 -1.08
N LYS A 69 2.10 17.41 -1.23
CA LYS A 69 0.72 17.87 -0.98
C LYS A 69 -0.05 18.18 -2.25
N GLU A 70 0.60 18.25 -3.40
CA GLU A 70 -0.09 18.57 -4.65
C GLU A 70 -1.17 17.52 -4.95
N GLU A 71 -2.39 17.99 -5.13
CA GLU A 71 -3.55 17.17 -5.48
C GLU A 71 -4.16 17.67 -6.78
N SER A 72 -3.67 17.18 -7.91
CA SER A 72 -4.20 17.52 -9.23
C SER A 72 -4.48 16.28 -10.07
N ILE A 73 -5.48 16.36 -10.94
CA ILE A 73 -5.79 15.37 -11.96
C ILE A 73 -5.92 16.12 -13.28
N LYS A 74 -5.16 15.68 -14.31
CA LYS A 74 -5.20 16.25 -15.65
C LYS A 74 -5.55 15.15 -16.65
N ILE A 75 -6.55 15.39 -17.50
CA ILE A 75 -6.81 14.56 -18.67
C ILE A 75 -5.79 15.01 -19.73
N LEU A 76 -4.96 14.09 -20.21
CA LEU A 76 -3.91 14.37 -21.19
C LEU A 76 -4.39 14.05 -22.61
N ASP A 77 -5.11 12.92 -22.76
CA ASP A 77 -5.68 12.47 -24.02
C ASP A 77 -7.00 11.74 -23.73
N GLU A 78 -7.98 11.92 -24.61
CA GLU A 78 -9.30 11.35 -24.46
C GLU A 78 -9.82 10.86 -25.81
N GLY A 79 -9.64 9.54 -26.04
CA GLY A 79 -10.18 8.84 -27.19
C GLY A 79 -11.61 8.32 -26.98
N PRO A 80 -12.15 7.54 -27.94
CA PRO A 80 -13.48 6.96 -27.81
C PRO A 80 -13.56 5.88 -26.72
N ASP A 81 -12.53 5.05 -26.57
CA ASP A 81 -12.53 3.87 -25.66
C ASP A 81 -11.59 4.02 -24.47
N LYS A 82 -10.63 4.92 -24.53
CA LYS A 82 -9.59 5.10 -23.53
C LYS A 82 -9.38 6.56 -23.19
N VAL A 83 -8.94 6.81 -21.98
CA VAL A 83 -8.51 8.11 -21.49
C VAL A 83 -7.16 7.97 -20.79
N GLN A 84 -6.24 8.89 -21.09
CA GLN A 84 -4.99 9.01 -20.38
C GLN A 84 -5.08 10.14 -19.37
N VAL A 85 -4.78 9.88 -18.11
CA VAL A 85 -4.81 10.86 -17.04
C VAL A 85 -3.47 10.94 -16.32
N GLU A 86 -3.04 12.15 -15.97
CA GLU A 86 -1.89 12.40 -15.10
C GLU A 86 -2.39 12.86 -13.73
N VAL A 87 -1.90 12.21 -12.68
CA VAL A 87 -2.32 12.48 -11.32
C VAL A 87 -1.10 12.77 -10.46
N SER A 88 -1.12 13.89 -9.72
CA SER A 88 -0.01 14.27 -8.84
C SER A 88 0.14 13.31 -7.65
N SER A 89 1.36 13.16 -7.19
CA SER A 89 1.75 12.20 -6.12
C SER A 89 1.01 12.40 -4.81
N GLY A 90 0.70 13.64 -4.44
CA GLY A 90 0.00 13.96 -3.19
C GLY A 90 -1.48 13.59 -3.18
N MET A 91 -2.09 13.38 -4.37
CA MET A 91 -3.51 13.02 -4.48
C MET A 91 -3.81 11.76 -3.67
N ASN A 92 -4.87 11.82 -2.84
CA ASN A 92 -5.35 10.63 -2.13
C ASN A 92 -5.84 9.58 -3.13
N TRP A 93 -5.36 8.33 -3.00
CA TRP A 93 -5.67 7.24 -3.92
C TRP A 93 -7.17 6.99 -4.06
N HIS A 94 -7.90 6.86 -2.95
CA HIS A 94 -9.35 6.58 -3.04
C HIS A 94 -10.16 7.75 -3.63
N ARG A 95 -9.73 8.99 -3.40
CA ARG A 95 -10.35 10.15 -4.06
C ARG A 95 -10.13 10.13 -5.57
N PHE A 96 -8.95 9.70 -6.02
CA PHE A 96 -8.69 9.49 -7.45
C PHE A 96 -9.58 8.37 -8.02
N VAL A 97 -9.64 7.20 -7.36
CA VAL A 97 -10.53 6.10 -7.79
C VAL A 97 -11.99 6.58 -7.88
N LYS A 98 -12.48 7.28 -6.86
CA LYS A 98 -13.83 7.82 -6.87
C LYS A 98 -14.07 8.79 -8.03
N TRP A 99 -13.12 9.70 -8.27
CA TRP A 99 -13.20 10.63 -9.40
C TRP A 99 -13.28 9.89 -10.75
N ALA A 100 -12.48 8.83 -10.93
CA ALA A 100 -12.51 8.03 -12.15
C ALA A 100 -13.84 7.30 -12.32
N VAL A 101 -14.34 6.63 -11.29
CA VAL A 101 -15.63 5.92 -11.29
C VAL A 101 -16.80 6.89 -11.54
N ASP A 102 -16.78 8.10 -10.96
CA ASP A 102 -17.83 9.11 -11.16
C ASP A 102 -17.84 9.66 -12.60
N LYS A 103 -16.71 9.55 -13.33
CA LYS A 103 -16.57 9.91 -14.76
C LYS A 103 -16.75 8.73 -15.72
N ASP A 104 -17.09 7.56 -15.20
CA ASP A 104 -17.16 6.30 -15.95
C ASP A 104 -15.82 5.92 -16.60
N PHE A 105 -14.70 6.14 -15.88
CA PHE A 105 -13.36 5.73 -16.27
C PHE A 105 -12.96 4.48 -15.48
N GLY A 106 -12.81 3.34 -16.17
CA GLY A 106 -12.64 2.03 -15.57
C GLY A 106 -11.20 1.54 -15.52
N GLY A 107 -11.00 0.47 -14.74
CA GLY A 107 -9.74 -0.25 -14.56
C GLY A 107 -9.14 -0.12 -13.15
N ILE A 108 -9.68 0.78 -12.29
CA ILE A 108 -9.23 0.97 -10.91
C ILE A 108 -10.33 0.85 -9.87
N GLU A 109 -11.54 0.51 -10.25
CA GLU A 109 -12.70 0.37 -9.36
C GLU A 109 -12.47 -0.69 -8.26
N ASN A 110 -11.78 -1.80 -8.60
CA ASN A 110 -11.39 -2.86 -7.65
C ASN A 110 -10.37 -2.37 -6.61
N LEU A 111 -9.65 -1.30 -6.89
CA LEU A 111 -8.66 -0.69 -5.99
C LEU A 111 -9.27 0.37 -5.08
N SER A 112 -10.60 0.40 -4.99
CA SER A 112 -11.35 1.30 -4.11
C SER A 112 -10.95 1.15 -2.65
N LEU A 113 -10.95 2.27 -1.90
CA LEU A 113 -10.67 2.34 -0.46
C LEU A 113 -9.27 1.84 -0.05
N ILE A 114 -8.31 1.68 -0.99
CA ILE A 114 -6.90 1.50 -0.61
C ILE A 114 -6.42 2.82 -0.02
N PRO A 115 -5.85 2.80 1.20
CA PRO A 115 -5.34 4.02 1.82
C PRO A 115 -4.00 4.44 1.21
N GLY A 116 -3.66 5.71 1.31
CA GLY A 116 -2.40 6.27 0.83
C GLY A 116 -2.59 7.24 -0.32
N ASN A 117 -1.48 7.63 -0.94
CA ASN A 117 -1.45 8.61 -2.02
C ASN A 117 -1.03 7.96 -3.35
N VAL A 118 -1.38 8.60 -4.46
CA VAL A 118 -1.07 8.15 -5.81
C VAL A 118 0.42 7.91 -6.02
N GLY A 119 1.31 8.81 -5.55
CA GLY A 119 2.76 8.64 -5.70
C GLY A 119 3.34 7.44 -4.94
N ALA A 120 2.63 6.91 -3.94
CA ALA A 120 3.04 5.71 -3.23
C ALA A 120 2.55 4.41 -3.93
N SER A 121 1.61 4.51 -4.85
CA SER A 121 1.00 3.35 -5.49
C SER A 121 1.98 2.52 -6.34
N PRO A 122 2.96 3.10 -7.10
CA PRO A 122 3.93 2.32 -7.86
C PRO A 122 5.01 1.65 -7.00
N ILE A 123 5.24 2.14 -5.78
CA ILE A 123 6.33 1.65 -4.92
C ILE A 123 6.24 0.14 -4.72
N GLN A 124 5.04 -0.37 -4.49
CA GLN A 124 4.80 -1.79 -4.25
C GLN A 124 3.71 -2.37 -5.16
N ASN A 125 3.49 -1.75 -6.34
CA ASN A 125 2.48 -2.25 -7.27
C ASN A 125 1.19 -2.58 -6.51
N ILE A 126 0.52 -1.55 -5.95
CA ILE A 126 -0.68 -1.80 -5.11
C ILE A 126 -1.68 -2.65 -5.86
N GLY A 127 -2.35 -3.57 -5.15
CA GLY A 127 -3.32 -4.45 -5.79
C GLY A 127 -4.33 -5.02 -4.79
N ALA A 128 -5.54 -5.22 -5.26
CA ALA A 128 -6.64 -5.81 -4.51
C ALA A 128 -7.70 -6.37 -5.48
N TYR A 129 -8.41 -7.40 -5.03
CA TYR A 129 -9.57 -7.96 -5.74
C TYR A 129 -9.30 -8.29 -7.22
N GLY A 130 -8.15 -8.91 -7.48
CA GLY A 130 -7.76 -9.39 -8.81
C GLY A 130 -7.15 -8.36 -9.75
N VAL A 131 -7.00 -7.09 -9.32
CA VAL A 131 -6.41 -6.00 -10.10
C VAL A 131 -5.15 -5.48 -9.41
N GLU A 132 -4.11 -5.17 -10.19
CA GLU A 132 -2.89 -4.50 -9.72
C GLU A 132 -2.71 -3.16 -10.45
N LEU A 133 -1.92 -2.25 -9.86
CA LEU A 133 -1.65 -0.94 -10.46
C LEU A 133 -1.10 -1.04 -11.87
N GLU A 134 -0.20 -2.00 -12.09
CA GLU A 134 0.44 -2.20 -13.39
C GLU A 134 -0.55 -2.44 -14.54
N ASP A 135 -1.77 -2.90 -14.27
CA ASP A 135 -2.78 -3.15 -15.30
C ASP A 135 -3.20 -1.86 -16.02
N VAL A 136 -3.15 -0.73 -15.32
CA VAL A 136 -3.54 0.60 -15.82
C VAL A 136 -2.40 1.61 -15.86
N PHE A 137 -1.22 1.27 -15.32
CA PHE A 137 -0.08 2.16 -15.24
C PHE A 137 0.53 2.37 -16.63
N ASP A 138 0.75 3.64 -16.99
CA ASP A 138 1.45 4.04 -18.21
C ASP A 138 2.91 4.41 -17.90
N SER A 139 3.08 5.43 -17.10
CA SER A 139 4.39 5.96 -16.73
C SER A 139 4.31 6.74 -15.42
N CYS A 140 5.45 7.11 -14.87
CA CYS A 140 5.53 8.09 -13.80
C CYS A 140 6.66 9.08 -14.03
N SER A 141 6.43 10.33 -13.64
CA SER A 141 7.44 11.37 -13.62
C SER A 141 7.96 11.57 -12.20
N GLY A 142 9.22 11.94 -12.08
CA GLY A 142 9.83 12.19 -10.79
C GLY A 142 11.21 12.84 -10.87
N ILE A 143 11.86 12.93 -9.72
CA ILE A 143 13.13 13.60 -9.55
C ILE A 143 14.14 12.59 -8.99
N MET A 144 15.30 12.47 -9.63
CA MET A 144 16.46 11.79 -9.06
C MET A 144 17.04 12.63 -7.93
N ILE A 145 17.18 12.07 -6.73
CA ILE A 145 17.60 12.84 -5.53
C ILE A 145 19.04 13.36 -5.67
N ASP A 146 19.94 12.56 -6.24
CA ASP A 146 21.37 12.90 -6.29
C ASP A 146 21.68 13.94 -7.36
N SER A 147 21.03 13.87 -8.54
CA SER A 147 21.33 14.77 -9.69
C SER A 147 20.30 15.88 -9.86
N LEU A 148 19.13 15.78 -9.19
CA LEU A 148 17.96 16.64 -9.34
C LEU A 148 17.35 16.61 -10.76
N ASP A 149 17.71 15.61 -11.56
CA ASP A 149 17.16 15.44 -12.90
C ASP A 149 15.68 15.01 -12.83
N LYS A 150 14.89 15.64 -13.70
CA LYS A 150 13.51 15.20 -13.94
C LYS A 150 13.55 14.02 -14.90
N VAL A 151 13.01 12.88 -14.46
CA VAL A 151 13.01 11.63 -15.23
C VAL A 151 11.58 11.11 -15.36
N ASN A 152 11.26 10.59 -16.54
CA ASN A 152 10.01 9.85 -16.78
C ASN A 152 10.34 8.38 -16.95
N LEU A 153 9.68 7.52 -16.18
CA LEU A 153 9.86 6.07 -16.22
C LEU A 153 8.60 5.43 -16.80
N SER A 154 8.78 4.63 -17.84
CA SER A 154 7.72 3.83 -18.45
C SER A 154 7.31 2.64 -17.57
N LYS A 155 6.24 1.95 -17.92
CA LYS A 155 5.82 0.71 -17.26
C LYS A 155 6.95 -0.34 -17.24
N SER A 156 7.66 -0.51 -18.35
CA SER A 156 8.77 -1.45 -18.45
C SER A 156 9.95 -1.11 -17.54
N ASP A 157 10.24 0.18 -17.36
CA ASP A 157 11.32 0.64 -16.48
C ASP A 157 11.01 0.39 -15.00
N CYS A 158 9.73 0.31 -14.66
CA CYS A 158 9.29 0.14 -13.28
C CYS A 158 9.46 -1.28 -12.73
N GLU A 159 9.77 -2.28 -13.56
CA GLU A 159 10.03 -3.68 -13.17
C GLU A 159 8.99 -4.22 -12.17
N PHE A 160 7.69 -4.00 -12.45
CA PHE A 160 6.62 -4.42 -11.54
C PHE A 160 6.58 -5.92 -11.34
N THR A 161 6.33 -6.33 -10.11
CA THR A 161 6.05 -7.70 -9.70
C THR A 161 5.14 -7.67 -8.46
N TYR A 162 4.65 -8.83 -8.02
CA TYR A 162 3.81 -8.90 -6.81
C TYR A 162 4.43 -8.17 -5.62
N ARG A 163 3.80 -7.09 -5.18
CA ARG A 163 4.22 -6.20 -4.07
C ARG A 163 5.65 -5.67 -4.20
N SER A 164 6.13 -5.47 -5.43
CA SER A 164 7.49 -4.98 -5.69
C SER A 164 7.56 -4.16 -6.97
N SER A 165 8.59 -3.31 -7.05
CA SER A 165 8.96 -2.51 -8.23
C SER A 165 10.43 -2.11 -8.13
N ILE A 166 10.93 -1.39 -9.15
CA ILE A 166 12.27 -0.78 -9.15
C ILE A 166 12.48 0.17 -7.96
N PHE A 167 11.42 0.83 -7.47
CA PHE A 167 11.47 1.78 -6.36
C PHE A 167 11.73 1.10 -5.01
N LYS A 168 11.54 -0.20 -4.89
CA LYS A 168 11.95 -1.00 -3.71
C LYS A 168 13.33 -1.63 -3.88
N LYS A 169 13.93 -1.53 -5.05
CA LYS A 169 15.22 -2.13 -5.45
C LYS A 169 16.24 -1.05 -5.82
N LYS A 170 16.54 -0.89 -7.10
CA LYS A 170 17.60 -0.01 -7.65
C LYS A 170 17.37 1.47 -7.34
N LEU A 171 16.11 1.92 -7.34
CA LEU A 171 15.72 3.32 -7.09
C LEU A 171 15.25 3.58 -5.66
N LYS A 172 15.44 2.62 -4.75
CA LYS A 172 15.07 2.82 -3.34
C LYS A 172 15.83 4.00 -2.75
N ASN A 173 15.08 4.98 -2.21
CA ASN A 173 15.60 6.23 -1.64
C ASN A 173 16.44 7.10 -2.62
N LYS A 174 16.27 6.91 -3.93
CA LYS A 174 16.99 7.67 -4.96
C LYS A 174 16.06 8.45 -5.89
N PHE A 175 14.77 8.15 -5.88
CA PHE A 175 13.81 8.74 -6.79
C PHE A 175 12.53 9.16 -6.05
N ILE A 176 12.06 10.38 -6.34
CA ILE A 176 10.83 10.94 -5.80
C ILE A 176 9.82 11.00 -6.93
N ILE A 177 8.76 10.20 -6.85
CA ILE A 177 7.65 10.25 -7.81
C ILE A 177 6.87 11.54 -7.57
N THR A 178 6.67 12.36 -8.60
CA THR A 178 5.90 13.61 -8.55
C THR A 178 4.53 13.50 -9.20
N SER A 179 4.38 12.65 -10.22
CA SER A 179 3.09 12.32 -10.82
C SER A 179 3.10 10.90 -11.40
N VAL A 180 1.91 10.36 -11.60
CA VAL A 180 1.69 9.04 -12.23
C VAL A 180 0.66 9.20 -13.35
N ARG A 181 0.92 8.56 -14.49
CA ARG A 181 0.01 8.49 -15.63
C ARG A 181 -0.68 7.15 -15.70
N PHE A 182 -1.96 7.19 -15.98
CA PHE A 182 -2.82 6.03 -16.07
C PHE A 182 -3.55 6.00 -17.41
N ASN A 183 -3.66 4.81 -17.99
CA ASN A 183 -4.52 4.52 -19.13
C ASN A 183 -5.78 3.83 -18.60
N LEU A 184 -6.89 4.55 -18.55
CA LEU A 184 -8.18 4.05 -18.08
C LEU A 184 -9.10 3.77 -19.27
N THR A 185 -10.06 2.85 -19.10
CA THR A 185 -11.10 2.61 -20.10
C THR A 185 -12.22 3.65 -19.95
N LYS A 186 -12.83 4.06 -21.07
CA LYS A 186 -13.95 5.00 -21.14
C LYS A 186 -15.24 4.33 -21.64
N SER A 187 -15.09 3.26 -22.41
CA SER A 187 -16.16 2.40 -22.88
C SER A 187 -15.68 0.96 -22.93
N ASN A 188 -16.56 0.02 -23.19
CA ASN A 188 -16.21 -1.41 -23.31
C ASN A 188 -15.39 -1.94 -22.13
N HIS A 189 -15.80 -1.58 -20.91
CA HIS A 189 -15.09 -1.95 -19.69
C HIS A 189 -15.01 -3.48 -19.55
N LEU A 190 -13.81 -3.99 -19.25
CA LEU A 190 -13.59 -5.38 -18.85
C LEU A 190 -13.63 -5.44 -17.31
N TYR A 191 -14.72 -5.92 -16.76
CA TYR A 191 -14.91 -6.03 -15.32
C TYR A 191 -14.19 -7.26 -14.76
N ASN A 192 -13.34 -7.05 -13.77
CA ASN A 192 -12.70 -8.16 -13.04
C ASN A 192 -13.51 -8.47 -11.77
N ILE A 193 -14.32 -9.53 -11.82
CA ILE A 193 -15.15 -9.99 -10.68
C ILE A 193 -14.84 -11.43 -10.27
N ASP A 194 -13.78 -12.03 -10.81
CA ASP A 194 -13.39 -13.43 -10.50
C ASP A 194 -12.87 -13.62 -9.08
N TYR A 195 -12.70 -12.53 -8.32
CA TYR A 195 -12.29 -12.63 -6.93
C TYR A 195 -13.43 -13.17 -6.06
N PRO A 196 -13.18 -14.20 -5.20
CA PRO A 196 -14.25 -14.89 -4.46
C PRO A 196 -15.25 -14.00 -3.72
N ASP A 197 -14.80 -12.88 -3.19
CA ASP A 197 -15.64 -11.93 -2.47
C ASP A 197 -16.60 -11.14 -3.39
N LEU A 198 -16.33 -11.10 -4.71
CA LEU A 198 -17.14 -10.40 -5.71
C LEU A 198 -18.10 -11.33 -6.48
N ASN A 199 -18.06 -12.65 -6.24
CA ASN A 199 -18.88 -13.65 -6.94
C ASN A 199 -20.39 -13.42 -6.83
N ASN A 200 -20.85 -12.58 -5.91
CA ASN A 200 -22.27 -12.24 -5.74
C ASN A 200 -22.74 -11.17 -6.72
N LEU A 201 -21.82 -10.55 -7.47
CA LEU A 201 -22.17 -9.57 -8.49
C LEU A 201 -22.65 -10.30 -9.75
N SER A 202 -23.81 -9.91 -10.28
CA SER A 202 -24.35 -10.46 -11.52
C SER A 202 -23.82 -9.71 -12.73
N GLU A 203 -23.23 -10.42 -13.70
CA GLU A 203 -22.68 -9.84 -14.93
C GLU A 203 -23.70 -9.00 -15.73
N SER A 204 -24.99 -9.38 -15.68
CA SER A 204 -26.03 -8.75 -16.49
C SER A 204 -26.36 -7.30 -16.11
N SER A 205 -25.80 -6.79 -15.03
CA SER A 205 -26.08 -5.42 -14.53
C SER A 205 -24.86 -4.72 -13.95
N LEU A 206 -23.65 -5.11 -14.36
CA LEU A 206 -22.41 -4.52 -13.85
C LEU A 206 -22.20 -3.12 -14.38
N ASP A 207 -21.69 -2.27 -13.50
CA ASP A 207 -21.09 -0.99 -13.80
C ASP A 207 -19.94 -0.72 -12.81
N LEU A 208 -19.07 0.23 -13.12
CA LEU A 208 -17.91 0.59 -12.30
C LEU A 208 -18.32 0.99 -10.87
N LYS A 209 -19.44 1.66 -10.73
CA LYS A 209 -19.98 2.14 -9.45
C LYS A 209 -20.42 0.99 -8.55
N LYS A 210 -21.07 -0.03 -9.12
CA LYS A 210 -21.48 -1.24 -8.36
C LYS A 210 -20.28 -2.01 -7.87
N ILE A 211 -19.27 -2.22 -8.72
CA ILE A 211 -18.02 -2.91 -8.32
C ILE A 211 -17.31 -2.11 -7.22
N SER A 212 -17.08 -0.82 -7.43
CA SER A 212 -16.45 0.05 -6.44
C SER A 212 -17.19 0.02 -5.09
N ASN A 213 -18.53 0.12 -5.09
CA ASN A 213 -19.33 0.11 -3.88
C ASN A 213 -19.27 -1.25 -3.16
N GLU A 214 -19.30 -2.37 -3.87
CA GLU A 214 -19.18 -3.69 -3.27
C GLU A 214 -17.77 -3.90 -2.68
N VAL A 215 -16.71 -3.48 -3.38
CA VAL A 215 -15.35 -3.48 -2.83
C VAL A 215 -15.26 -2.65 -1.55
N ILE A 216 -15.83 -1.44 -1.53
CA ILE A 216 -15.87 -0.59 -0.34
C ILE A 216 -16.59 -1.30 0.81
N LYS A 217 -17.75 -1.91 0.55
CA LYS A 217 -18.52 -2.64 1.55
C LYS A 217 -17.74 -3.83 2.12
N ILE A 218 -17.12 -4.64 1.26
CA ILE A 218 -16.29 -5.78 1.67
C ILE A 218 -15.11 -5.30 2.52
N ARG A 219 -14.41 -4.26 2.08
CA ARG A 219 -13.27 -3.71 2.84
C ARG A 219 -13.69 -3.17 4.20
N ASN A 220 -14.78 -2.44 4.29
CA ASN A 220 -15.32 -1.93 5.55
C ASN A 220 -15.75 -3.06 6.51
N SER A 221 -16.22 -4.19 6.00
CA SER A 221 -16.57 -5.34 6.84
C SER A 221 -15.35 -6.11 7.35
N LYS A 222 -14.25 -6.14 6.57
CA LYS A 222 -13.05 -6.93 6.86
C LYS A 222 -11.93 -6.14 7.54
N LEU A 223 -11.79 -4.85 7.23
CA LEU A 223 -10.65 -4.04 7.69
C LEU A 223 -11.09 -3.04 8.77
N PRO A 224 -10.22 -2.76 9.75
CA PRO A 224 -10.50 -1.73 10.74
C PRO A 224 -10.41 -0.33 10.12
N ASP A 225 -11.34 0.54 10.51
CA ASP A 225 -11.23 1.96 10.21
C ASP A 225 -10.01 2.54 10.95
N PRO A 226 -9.01 3.12 10.26
CA PRO A 226 -7.85 3.74 10.90
C PRO A 226 -8.22 4.90 11.85
N LYS A 227 -9.41 5.47 11.72
CA LYS A 227 -9.92 6.47 12.67
C LYS A 227 -10.25 5.87 14.03
N GLN A 228 -10.68 4.60 14.07
CA GLN A 228 -10.99 3.88 15.31
C GLN A 228 -9.76 3.17 15.85
N TYR A 229 -9.10 2.37 15.00
CA TYR A 229 -7.91 1.58 15.35
C TYR A 229 -6.75 1.97 14.44
N GLY A 230 -5.70 2.53 14.99
CA GLY A 230 -4.48 2.80 14.24
C GLY A 230 -3.96 1.50 13.60
N ASN A 231 -3.68 1.50 12.31
CA ASN A 231 -3.18 0.34 11.58
C ASN A 231 -2.56 0.75 10.24
N CYS A 232 -1.86 -0.18 9.58
CA CYS A 232 -1.30 -0.01 8.24
C CYS A 232 -1.82 -1.05 7.24
N GLY A 233 -3.04 -1.55 7.42
CA GLY A 233 -3.54 -2.66 6.62
C GLY A 233 -2.82 -3.98 6.96
N SER A 234 -2.56 -4.81 5.96
CA SER A 234 -1.84 -6.07 6.13
C SER A 234 -0.41 -5.82 6.62
N PHE A 235 -0.05 -6.38 7.78
CA PHE A 235 1.29 -6.19 8.33
C PHE A 235 2.34 -7.08 7.64
N PHE A 236 1.93 -8.28 7.23
CA PHE A 236 2.80 -9.26 6.58
C PHE A 236 2.32 -9.58 5.17
N LYS A 237 3.26 -9.97 4.32
CA LYS A 237 2.95 -10.57 3.01
C LYS A 237 2.40 -11.98 3.19
N ASN A 238 1.60 -12.43 2.22
CA ASN A 238 1.27 -13.84 2.15
C ASN A 238 2.50 -14.63 1.68
N PRO A 239 3.01 -15.59 2.47
CA PRO A 239 4.17 -16.36 2.10
C PRO A 239 3.92 -17.24 0.89
N VAL A 240 4.95 -17.35 0.04
CA VAL A 240 4.98 -18.27 -1.10
C VAL A 240 5.94 -19.41 -0.74
N ILE A 241 5.44 -20.64 -0.76
CA ILE A 241 6.20 -21.85 -0.38
C ILE A 241 6.23 -22.85 -1.52
N GLY A 242 7.32 -23.65 -1.59
CA GLY A 242 7.47 -24.67 -2.60
C GLY A 242 6.56 -25.90 -2.38
N TYR A 243 6.32 -26.67 -3.43
CA TYR A 243 5.42 -27.83 -3.47
C TYR A 243 5.69 -28.83 -2.33
N SER A 244 6.94 -29.24 -2.12
CA SER A 244 7.30 -30.24 -1.08
C SER A 244 6.91 -29.77 0.34
N LYS A 245 7.17 -28.49 0.65
CA LYS A 245 6.78 -27.89 1.94
C LYS A 245 5.26 -27.77 2.06
N PHE A 246 4.60 -27.37 0.99
CA PHE A 246 3.12 -27.29 0.95
C PHE A 246 2.47 -28.65 1.21
N GLN A 247 2.95 -29.74 0.58
CA GLN A 247 2.41 -31.09 0.78
C GLN A 247 2.53 -31.53 2.25
N LYS A 248 3.71 -31.36 2.86
CA LYS A 248 3.92 -31.67 4.28
C LYS A 248 2.99 -30.90 5.21
N LEU A 249 2.71 -29.63 4.89
CA LEU A 249 1.76 -28.83 5.66
C LEU A 249 0.32 -29.28 5.45
N LYS A 250 -0.06 -29.62 4.21
CA LYS A 250 -1.40 -30.10 3.89
C LYS A 250 -1.75 -31.43 4.54
N GLU A 251 -0.77 -32.32 4.73
CA GLU A 251 -0.94 -33.57 5.50
C GLU A 251 -1.27 -33.29 6.98
N LYS A 252 -0.66 -32.27 7.57
CA LYS A 252 -0.89 -31.89 8.98
C LYS A 252 -2.10 -30.99 9.18
N PHE A 253 -2.42 -30.17 8.18
CA PHE A 253 -3.48 -29.15 8.20
C PHE A 253 -4.30 -29.26 6.91
N THR A 254 -5.24 -30.21 6.89
CA THR A 254 -6.05 -30.53 5.69
C THR A 254 -6.84 -29.33 5.17
N GLU A 255 -7.23 -28.41 6.06
CA GLU A 255 -7.98 -27.19 5.74
C GLU A 255 -7.09 -25.97 5.38
N ILE A 256 -5.76 -26.14 5.17
CA ILE A 256 -4.89 -25.02 4.80
C ILE A 256 -5.33 -24.39 3.47
N PRO A 257 -5.74 -23.10 3.48
CA PRO A 257 -6.09 -22.41 2.24
C PRO A 257 -4.85 -22.08 1.45
N PHE A 258 -4.97 -22.05 0.13
CA PHE A 258 -3.86 -21.71 -0.76
C PHE A 258 -4.35 -21.14 -2.09
N PHE A 259 -3.44 -20.41 -2.74
CA PHE A 259 -3.55 -20.00 -4.13
C PHE A 259 -2.34 -20.55 -4.89
N LYS A 260 -2.56 -21.28 -5.97
CA LYS A 260 -1.49 -21.76 -6.81
C LYS A 260 -0.93 -20.59 -7.63
N THR A 261 0.37 -20.32 -7.51
CA THR A 261 1.03 -19.25 -8.29
C THR A 261 1.63 -19.77 -9.57
N ASP A 262 2.20 -20.98 -9.52
CA ASP A 262 2.66 -21.75 -10.67
C ASP A 262 2.68 -23.26 -10.35
N SER A 263 3.33 -24.09 -11.18
CA SER A 263 3.37 -25.54 -10.95
C SER A 263 4.03 -25.97 -9.65
N ASN A 264 4.96 -25.17 -9.11
CA ASN A 264 5.83 -25.54 -8.00
C ASN A 264 5.66 -24.68 -6.75
N TYR A 265 4.88 -23.60 -6.79
CA TYR A 265 4.75 -22.66 -5.70
C TYR A 265 3.31 -22.37 -5.31
N PHE A 266 3.10 -22.22 -4.01
CA PHE A 266 1.79 -22.00 -3.39
C PHE A 266 1.85 -20.81 -2.46
N LYS A 267 0.95 -19.85 -2.65
CA LYS A 267 0.78 -18.71 -1.76
C LYS A 267 -0.22 -19.08 -0.67
N VAL A 268 0.23 -19.04 0.59
CA VAL A 268 -0.59 -19.36 1.77
C VAL A 268 -1.04 -18.07 2.45
N PRO A 269 -2.34 -17.90 2.78
CA PRO A 269 -2.81 -16.72 3.49
C PRO A 269 -2.17 -16.59 4.89
N ALA A 270 -1.39 -15.53 5.10
CA ALA A 270 -0.77 -15.25 6.40
C ALA A 270 -1.81 -15.06 7.51
N ALA A 271 -2.98 -14.51 7.18
CA ALA A 271 -4.10 -14.38 8.12
C ALA A 271 -4.50 -15.72 8.74
N TRP A 272 -4.55 -16.80 7.94
CA TRP A 272 -4.86 -18.14 8.43
C TRP A 272 -3.77 -18.67 9.36
N LEU A 273 -2.50 -18.49 9.00
CA LEU A 273 -1.36 -18.92 9.83
C LEU A 273 -1.40 -18.23 11.21
N ILE A 274 -1.65 -16.93 11.22
CA ILE A 274 -1.74 -16.11 12.44
C ILE A 274 -2.94 -16.53 13.31
N ASP A 275 -4.10 -16.78 12.69
CA ASP A 275 -5.31 -17.25 13.39
C ASP A 275 -5.08 -18.64 14.01
N LYS A 276 -4.44 -19.56 13.28
CA LYS A 276 -4.07 -20.90 13.79
C LYS A 276 -3.03 -20.87 14.90
N CYS A 277 -2.27 -19.80 15.05
CA CYS A 277 -1.40 -19.54 16.21
C CYS A 277 -2.16 -18.91 17.40
N GLY A 278 -3.46 -18.64 17.26
CA GLY A 278 -4.32 -18.14 18.32
C GLY A 278 -4.29 -16.61 18.53
N PHE A 279 -3.57 -15.86 17.71
CA PHE A 279 -3.42 -14.40 17.88
C PHE A 279 -4.73 -13.61 17.75
N LYS A 280 -5.74 -14.12 17.06
CA LYS A 280 -7.06 -13.49 16.95
C LYS A 280 -7.75 -13.23 18.31
N LYS A 281 -7.34 -13.96 19.35
CA LYS A 281 -7.86 -13.83 20.71
C LYS A 281 -6.93 -13.08 21.66
N ILE A 282 -5.76 -12.63 21.17
CA ILE A 282 -4.74 -11.97 22.00
C ILE A 282 -4.82 -10.46 21.79
N ASN A 283 -5.15 -9.75 22.87
CA ASN A 283 -4.96 -8.30 22.99
C ASN A 283 -3.91 -8.07 24.07
N ASP A 284 -2.77 -7.51 23.69
CA ASP A 284 -1.67 -7.22 24.61
C ASP A 284 -1.70 -5.72 24.93
N LYS A 285 -2.43 -5.33 25.99
CA LYS A 285 -2.64 -3.93 26.45
C LYS A 285 -3.01 -2.98 25.32
N ASN A 286 -1.98 -2.52 24.55
CA ASN A 286 -2.11 -1.47 23.55
C ASN A 286 -2.07 -2.00 22.11
N VAL A 287 -1.76 -3.30 21.90
CA VAL A 287 -1.58 -3.89 20.57
C VAL A 287 -2.38 -5.18 20.44
N GLY A 288 -2.97 -5.41 19.27
CA GLY A 288 -3.65 -6.66 18.96
C GLY A 288 -3.68 -6.92 17.46
N VAL A 289 -4.37 -8.01 17.06
CA VAL A 289 -4.79 -8.20 15.67
C VAL A 289 -6.28 -7.92 15.53
N TYR A 290 -6.67 -7.45 14.35
CA TYR A 290 -8.08 -7.18 14.12
C TYR A 290 -8.90 -8.46 14.01
N LYS A 291 -10.02 -8.51 14.73
CA LYS A 291 -10.85 -9.73 14.85
C LYS A 291 -11.35 -10.30 13.52
N ASN A 292 -11.65 -9.43 12.52
CA ASN A 292 -12.16 -9.85 11.22
C ASN A 292 -11.04 -10.14 10.22
N GLN A 293 -9.80 -9.65 10.49
CA GLN A 293 -8.64 -9.85 9.63
C GLN A 293 -7.35 -9.94 10.47
N PRO A 294 -6.93 -11.15 10.89
CA PRO A 294 -5.76 -11.34 11.75
C PRO A 294 -4.43 -10.84 11.17
N LEU A 295 -4.38 -10.60 9.85
CA LEU A 295 -3.22 -10.02 9.18
C LEU A 295 -3.03 -8.53 9.50
N VAL A 296 -4.07 -7.86 10.01
CA VAL A 296 -4.01 -6.45 10.37
C VAL A 296 -3.71 -6.30 11.86
N VAL A 297 -2.50 -5.83 12.14
CA VAL A 297 -2.09 -5.43 13.48
C VAL A 297 -2.69 -4.06 13.80
N ILE A 298 -3.26 -3.91 14.98
CA ILE A 298 -3.96 -2.69 15.41
C ILE A 298 -3.34 -2.09 16.67
N ASN A 299 -3.28 -0.77 16.69
CA ASN A 299 -3.01 0.04 17.86
C ASN A 299 -4.34 0.30 18.59
N LEU A 300 -4.47 -0.20 19.81
CA LEU A 300 -5.68 -0.09 20.65
C LEU A 300 -5.78 1.27 21.39
N GLY A 301 -4.80 2.16 21.19
CA GLY A 301 -4.85 3.50 21.76
C GLY A 301 -3.49 4.17 21.85
N ASN A 302 -2.61 3.67 22.70
CA ASN A 302 -1.35 4.33 23.04
C ASN A 302 -0.11 3.45 22.78
N ALA A 303 -0.16 2.54 21.79
CA ALA A 303 0.97 1.71 21.47
C ALA A 303 2.13 2.55 20.90
N SER A 304 3.31 2.33 21.43
CA SER A 304 4.57 2.76 20.81
C SER A 304 4.91 1.87 19.62
N GLY A 305 5.74 2.36 18.70
CA GLY A 305 6.22 1.56 17.59
C GLY A 305 6.99 0.32 18.06
N ASN A 306 7.73 0.41 19.16
CA ASN A 306 8.45 -0.73 19.75
C ASN A 306 7.50 -1.80 20.31
N GLU A 307 6.39 -1.42 20.95
CA GLU A 307 5.38 -2.40 21.38
C GLU A 307 4.78 -3.15 20.20
N ILE A 308 4.48 -2.44 19.10
CA ILE A 308 3.97 -3.05 17.86
C ILE A 308 4.99 -4.04 17.28
N ILE A 309 6.27 -3.66 17.17
CA ILE A 309 7.33 -4.54 16.66
C ILE A 309 7.51 -5.77 17.54
N ASN A 310 7.54 -5.61 18.85
CA ASN A 310 7.66 -6.74 19.77
C ASN A 310 6.48 -7.71 19.64
N PHE A 311 5.26 -7.18 19.45
CA PHE A 311 4.08 -8.00 19.22
C PHE A 311 4.15 -8.75 17.88
N THR A 312 4.56 -8.09 16.79
CA THR A 312 4.71 -8.70 15.48
C THR A 312 5.83 -9.75 15.42
N LYS A 313 6.91 -9.54 16.18
CA LYS A 313 7.96 -10.56 16.35
C LYS A 313 7.41 -11.85 16.99
N ARG A 314 6.59 -11.73 18.03
CA ARG A 314 5.91 -12.90 18.65
C ARG A 314 5.03 -13.64 17.64
N ILE A 315 4.34 -12.91 16.74
CA ILE A 315 3.57 -13.52 15.64
C ILE A 315 4.52 -14.32 14.73
N LYS A 316 5.61 -13.71 14.26
CA LYS A 316 6.61 -14.37 13.39
C LYS A 316 7.16 -15.65 14.03
N ASP A 317 7.62 -15.55 15.27
CA ASP A 317 8.20 -16.67 16.01
C ASP A 317 7.17 -17.81 16.18
N SER A 318 5.91 -17.48 16.48
CA SER A 318 4.85 -18.48 16.65
C SER A 318 4.49 -19.17 15.34
N VAL A 319 4.43 -18.42 14.22
CA VAL A 319 4.16 -18.98 12.89
C VAL A 319 5.34 -19.85 12.45
N PHE A 320 6.57 -19.40 12.66
CA PHE A 320 7.76 -20.18 12.34
C PHE A 320 7.80 -21.51 13.13
N ASN A 321 7.61 -21.45 14.43
CA ASN A 321 7.63 -22.64 15.29
C ASN A 321 6.54 -23.66 14.94
N LYS A 322 5.36 -23.20 14.50
CA LYS A 322 4.23 -24.09 14.21
C LYS A 322 4.22 -24.62 12.78
N PHE A 323 4.64 -23.82 11.80
CA PHE A 323 4.50 -24.10 10.37
C PHE A 323 5.85 -24.16 9.64
N ASP A 324 6.95 -23.81 10.31
CA ASP A 324 8.26 -23.63 9.67
C ASP A 324 8.18 -22.62 8.49
N ILE A 325 7.33 -21.60 8.62
CA ILE A 325 7.17 -20.52 7.64
C ILE A 325 7.63 -19.21 8.26
N GLU A 326 8.57 -18.54 7.61
CA GLU A 326 8.99 -17.19 7.97
C GLU A 326 8.05 -16.16 7.33
N LEU A 327 7.46 -15.28 8.16
CA LEU A 327 6.65 -14.17 7.67
C LEU A 327 7.53 -12.95 7.38
N GLU A 328 7.32 -12.36 6.21
CA GLU A 328 7.96 -11.10 5.80
C GLU A 328 7.00 -9.92 6.01
N GLU A 329 7.51 -8.83 6.60
CA GLU A 329 6.75 -7.61 6.76
C GLU A 329 6.46 -6.95 5.40
N GLU A 330 5.21 -6.53 5.18
CA GLU A 330 4.82 -5.66 4.06
C GLU A 330 4.99 -4.18 4.45
N VAL A 331 4.83 -3.88 5.74
CA VAL A 331 4.97 -2.56 6.33
C VAL A 331 6.45 -2.14 6.39
N ILE A 332 6.73 -0.90 6.05
CA ILE A 332 8.07 -0.32 6.20
C ILE A 332 8.27 0.05 7.68
N VAL A 333 9.29 -0.51 8.31
CA VAL A 333 9.66 -0.21 9.70
C VAL A 333 10.82 0.79 9.71
N MET A 334 10.66 1.89 10.49
CA MET A 334 11.62 3.00 10.60
C MET A 334 12.05 3.23 12.06
#